data_dec5b6b92142e97babdcb120e0333473
#
_entry.id   dec5b6b92142e97babdcb120e0333473
#
_cell.length_a   1.000
_cell.length_b   1.000
_cell.length_c   1.000
_cell.angle_alpha   90.00
_cell.angle_beta   90.00
_cell.angle_gamma   90.00
#
_symmetry.space_group_name_H-M   'P 1'
#
loop_
_entity.id
_entity.type
_entity.pdbx_description
1 polymer ?
#
loop_
_entity_poly.entity_id
_entity_poly.type
_entity_poly.pdbx_seq_one_letter_code
_entity_poly.pdbx_strand_id
1 'polypeptide(L)'
;CARMGLSTVVFTINLDAVGNMPCNPAIGGTGKGHLVRELDALGGEMAKAADRCCIQYRMLNLGKGPAVHSLRAQADRRKYQEDMKRTLERQENLDLKQAMVVSIGLTDGHVSSVTTRLGAVYDVKAVVIASGTYLDARVITGDCAYSSGPDGMQAGILLTDCLKAFGLRMR
;
A
#
# COMPACT_ATOMS: atom_id res chain seq x y z
N CYS A 1 -2.52 8.81 10.44
CA CYS A 1 -3.85 9.13 10.98
C CYS A 1 -4.01 8.59 12.41
N ALA A 2 -4.01 7.28 12.64
CA ALA A 2 -4.22 6.69 13.97
C ALA A 2 -3.22 7.20 15.03
N ARG A 3 -1.93 7.29 14.71
CA ARG A 3 -0.89 7.86 15.60
C ARG A 3 -1.09 9.35 15.93
N MET A 4 -1.89 10.05 15.13
CA MET A 4 -2.31 11.44 15.38
C MET A 4 -3.60 11.52 16.21
N GLY A 5 -4.09 10.39 16.74
CA GLY A 5 -5.30 10.34 17.55
C GLY A 5 -6.60 10.30 16.74
N LEU A 6 -6.54 10.11 15.42
CA LEU A 6 -7.72 10.04 14.56
C LEU A 6 -8.27 8.61 14.54
N SER A 7 -9.59 8.45 14.72
CA SER A 7 -10.28 7.17 14.47
C SER A 7 -10.07 6.78 13.00
N THR A 8 -9.45 5.64 12.79
CA THR A 8 -8.98 5.21 11.47
C THR A 8 -9.43 3.78 11.19
N VAL A 9 -9.90 3.51 9.98
CA VAL A 9 -10.09 2.15 9.48
C VAL A 9 -9.20 1.92 8.27
N VAL A 10 -8.53 0.79 8.24
CA VAL A 10 -7.76 0.31 7.07
C VAL A 10 -8.50 -0.86 6.46
N PHE A 11 -8.89 -0.72 5.19
CA PHE A 11 -9.45 -1.81 4.41
C PHE A 11 -8.37 -2.47 3.56
N THR A 12 -8.35 -3.78 3.57
CA THR A 12 -7.51 -4.60 2.69
C THR A 12 -8.33 -5.74 2.11
N ILE A 13 -8.06 -6.12 0.88
CA ILE A 13 -8.74 -7.27 0.23
C ILE A 13 -8.29 -8.62 0.84
N ASN A 14 -7.12 -8.65 1.45
CA ASN A 14 -6.59 -9.83 2.14
C ASN A 14 -5.68 -9.38 3.29
N LEU A 15 -5.99 -9.83 4.51
CA LEU A 15 -5.21 -9.49 5.71
C LEU A 15 -3.76 -9.99 5.64
N ASP A 16 -3.52 -11.10 4.94
CA ASP A 16 -2.17 -11.66 4.79
C ASP A 16 -1.36 -11.00 3.66
N ALA A 17 -1.97 -10.06 2.94
CA ALA A 17 -1.32 -9.26 1.90
C ALA A 17 -1.01 -7.82 2.32
N VAL A 18 -1.15 -7.49 3.59
CA VAL A 18 -0.74 -6.18 4.12
C VAL A 18 0.76 -6.00 3.92
N GLY A 19 1.17 -4.86 3.36
CA GLY A 19 2.57 -4.60 3.04
C GLY A 19 3.15 -5.52 1.96
N ASN A 20 2.32 -6.05 1.08
CA ASN A 20 2.72 -6.97 0.03
C ASN A 20 3.78 -6.34 -0.90
N MET A 21 4.86 -7.07 -1.12
CA MET A 21 5.93 -6.74 -2.08
C MET A 21 5.90 -7.74 -3.25
N PRO A 22 4.99 -7.58 -4.22
CA PRO A 22 4.72 -8.63 -5.21
C PRO A 22 5.82 -8.83 -6.22
N CYS A 23 6.64 -7.83 -6.46
CA CYS A 23 7.74 -7.92 -7.42
C CYS A 23 9.03 -8.42 -6.74
N ASN A 24 9.72 -7.54 -6.06
CA ASN A 24 11.00 -7.83 -5.42
C ASN A 24 10.88 -7.46 -3.94
N PRO A 25 11.09 -8.40 -3.00
CA PRO A 25 11.01 -8.09 -1.57
C PRO A 25 12.24 -7.29 -1.13
N ALA A 26 12.38 -6.09 -1.67
CA ALA A 26 13.49 -5.20 -1.40
C ALA A 26 13.01 -3.77 -1.18
N ILE A 27 13.63 -3.10 -0.21
CA ILE A 27 13.38 -1.72 0.14
C ILE A 27 14.67 -0.93 -0.02
N GLY A 28 14.61 0.16 -0.78
CA GLY A 28 15.78 0.98 -1.07
C GLY A 28 16.12 1.07 -2.55
N GLY A 29 17.37 1.41 -2.83
CA GLY A 29 17.83 1.76 -4.15
C GLY A 29 17.64 3.24 -4.47
N THR A 30 18.08 3.66 -5.67
CA THR A 30 18.00 5.05 -6.12
C THR A 30 16.53 5.49 -6.24
N GLY A 31 16.15 6.56 -5.58
CA GLY A 31 14.76 7.06 -5.51
C GLY A 31 14.00 6.49 -4.31
N LYS A 32 13.64 5.21 -4.31
CA LYS A 32 12.88 4.59 -3.22
C LYS A 32 13.59 4.72 -1.86
N GLY A 33 14.90 4.50 -1.82
CA GLY A 33 15.68 4.61 -0.58
C GLY A 33 15.65 6.01 0.02
N HIS A 34 15.63 7.05 -0.80
CA HIS A 34 15.54 8.45 -0.35
C HIS A 34 14.16 8.72 0.26
N LEU A 35 13.09 8.33 -0.43
CA LEU A 35 11.72 8.48 0.07
C LEU A 35 11.47 7.70 1.36
N VAL A 36 12.02 6.50 1.50
CA VAL A 36 11.89 5.70 2.72
C VAL A 36 12.57 6.38 3.91
N ARG A 37 13.74 7.02 3.71
CA ARG A 37 14.43 7.79 4.76
C ARG A 37 13.66 9.03 5.18
N GLU A 38 13.09 9.77 4.22
CA GLU A 38 12.24 10.92 4.51
C GLU A 38 11.00 10.49 5.31
N LEU A 39 10.37 9.37 4.90
CA LEU A 39 9.24 8.80 5.61
C LEU A 39 9.61 8.36 7.03
N ASP A 40 10.79 7.75 7.21
CA ASP A 40 11.30 7.33 8.53
C ASP A 40 11.51 8.53 9.46
N ALA A 41 12.07 9.62 8.95
CA ALA A 41 12.25 10.87 9.68
C ALA A 41 10.91 11.46 10.20
N LEU A 42 9.81 11.20 9.47
CA LEU A 42 8.45 11.56 9.87
C LEU A 42 7.77 10.51 10.78
N GLY A 43 8.48 9.48 11.20
CA GLY A 43 7.95 8.42 12.06
C GLY A 43 7.26 7.28 11.31
N GLY A 44 7.51 7.15 10.01
CA GLY A 44 6.98 6.06 9.19
C GLY A 44 7.46 4.67 9.61
N GLU A 45 6.73 3.64 9.21
CA GLU A 45 6.99 2.26 9.66
C GLU A 45 7.83 1.44 8.69
N MET A 46 7.92 1.85 7.41
CA MET A 46 8.55 1.05 6.36
C MET A 46 10.03 0.74 6.64
N ALA A 47 10.82 1.71 7.08
CA ALA A 47 12.24 1.51 7.38
C ALA A 47 12.43 0.61 8.60
N LYS A 48 11.65 0.82 9.66
CA LYS A 48 11.68 0.00 10.87
C LYS A 48 11.34 -1.47 10.58
N ALA A 49 10.30 -1.71 9.78
CA ALA A 49 9.92 -3.04 9.34
C ALA A 49 10.99 -3.66 8.43
N ALA A 50 11.61 -2.86 7.55
CA ALA A 50 12.73 -3.30 6.72
C ALA A 50 13.90 -3.79 7.57
N ASP A 51 14.29 -3.04 8.61
CA ASP A 51 15.38 -3.41 9.51
C ASP A 51 15.09 -4.72 10.27
N ARG A 52 13.86 -4.89 10.77
CA ARG A 52 13.45 -6.12 11.47
C ARG A 52 13.39 -7.36 10.57
N CYS A 53 13.15 -7.17 9.28
CA CYS A 53 12.90 -8.25 8.32
C CYS A 53 14.01 -8.39 7.27
N CYS A 54 15.09 -7.62 7.38
CA CYS A 54 16.19 -7.64 6.44
C CYS A 54 16.95 -8.97 6.47
N ILE A 55 17.22 -9.49 5.28
CA ILE A 55 18.10 -10.65 5.08
C ILE A 55 19.50 -10.18 4.69
N GLN A 56 19.59 -9.10 3.89
CA GLN A 56 20.84 -8.56 3.39
C GLN A 56 20.73 -7.07 3.11
N TYR A 57 21.75 -6.33 3.52
CA TYR A 57 21.97 -4.96 3.06
C TYR A 57 23.05 -4.92 1.98
N ARG A 58 22.82 -4.10 0.96
CA ARG A 58 23.81 -3.86 -0.08
C ARG A 58 23.78 -2.40 -0.53
N MET A 59 24.97 -1.80 -0.60
CA MET A 59 25.12 -0.49 -1.25
C MET A 59 25.16 -0.67 -2.76
N LEU A 60 24.29 0.02 -3.47
CA LEU A 60 24.23 0.06 -4.93
C LEU A 60 24.99 1.24 -5.49
N ASN A 61 25.38 1.14 -6.74
CA ASN A 61 26.02 2.23 -7.54
C ASN A 61 27.37 2.71 -6.99
N LEU A 62 28.13 1.89 -6.29
CA LEU A 62 29.42 2.26 -5.74
C LEU A 62 30.42 2.80 -6.79
N GLY A 63 30.34 2.32 -8.04
CA GLY A 63 31.16 2.78 -9.14
C GLY A 63 30.68 4.07 -9.84
N LYS A 64 29.56 4.67 -9.39
CA LYS A 64 28.95 5.83 -10.07
C LYS A 64 29.04 7.16 -9.29
N GLY A 65 29.81 7.16 -8.22
CA GLY A 65 29.99 8.33 -7.36
C GLY A 65 28.97 8.46 -6.22
N PRO A 66 29.32 9.25 -5.18
CA PRO A 66 28.56 9.28 -3.91
C PRO A 66 27.12 9.74 -4.03
N ALA A 67 26.81 10.63 -4.99
CA ALA A 67 25.48 11.21 -5.15
C ALA A 67 24.39 10.16 -5.50
N VAL A 68 24.79 9.03 -6.08
CA VAL A 68 23.87 7.93 -6.46
C VAL A 68 24.08 6.65 -5.63
N HIS A 69 24.92 6.70 -4.61
CA HIS A 69 25.05 5.61 -3.66
C HIS A 69 23.71 5.39 -2.96
N SER A 70 23.20 4.17 -3.03
CA SER A 70 21.85 3.87 -2.53
C SER A 70 21.86 2.55 -1.78
N LEU A 71 21.45 2.61 -0.52
CA LEU A 71 21.26 1.41 0.28
C LEU A 71 20.04 0.65 -0.20
N ARG A 72 20.16 -0.67 -0.31
CA ARG A 72 19.08 -1.60 -0.58
C ARG A 72 19.05 -2.68 0.48
N ALA A 73 17.90 -2.81 1.15
CA ALA A 73 17.60 -3.91 2.05
C ALA A 73 16.83 -4.99 1.27
N GLN A 74 17.36 -6.19 1.21
CA GLN A 74 16.63 -7.38 0.78
C GLN A 74 15.86 -7.90 1.99
N ALA A 75 14.54 -8.00 1.91
CA ALA A 75 13.69 -8.39 3.03
C ALA A 75 13.15 -9.82 2.86
N ASP A 76 12.93 -10.50 3.98
CA ASP A 76 12.04 -11.65 4.02
C ASP A 76 10.60 -11.14 3.82
N ARG A 77 10.00 -11.50 2.68
CA ARG A 77 8.67 -11.03 2.29
C ARG A 77 7.60 -11.41 3.31
N ARG A 78 7.59 -12.65 3.77
CA ARG A 78 6.57 -13.13 4.72
C ARG A 78 6.70 -12.46 6.08
N LYS A 79 7.91 -12.42 6.59
CA LYS A 79 8.21 -11.75 7.86
C LYS A 79 7.85 -10.27 7.82
N TYR A 80 8.09 -9.58 6.68
CA TYR A 80 7.70 -8.19 6.49
C TYR A 80 6.18 -8.00 6.52
N GLN A 81 5.43 -8.87 5.82
CA GLN A 81 3.97 -8.83 5.82
C GLN A 81 3.39 -9.07 7.22
N GLU A 82 3.88 -10.09 7.92
CA GLU A 82 3.48 -10.39 9.29
C GLU A 82 3.79 -9.24 10.25
N ASP A 83 4.96 -8.64 10.14
CA ASP A 83 5.39 -7.51 10.96
C ASP A 83 4.53 -6.27 10.73
N MET A 84 4.26 -5.93 9.47
CA MET A 84 3.38 -4.81 9.10
C MET A 84 1.93 -5.04 9.54
N LYS A 85 1.39 -6.24 9.35
CA LYS A 85 0.05 -6.61 9.83
C LYS A 85 -0.04 -6.45 11.34
N ARG A 86 0.91 -7.03 12.08
CA ARG A 86 0.99 -6.92 13.55
C ARG A 86 1.10 -5.47 14.01
N THR A 87 1.84 -4.64 13.29
CA THR A 87 1.97 -3.21 13.59
C THR A 87 0.62 -2.50 13.47
N LEU A 88 -0.16 -2.80 12.43
CA LEU A 88 -1.50 -2.23 12.25
C LEU A 88 -2.49 -2.74 13.31
N GLU A 89 -2.49 -4.05 13.60
CA GLU A 89 -3.39 -4.67 14.58
C GLU A 89 -3.17 -4.16 16.01
N ARG A 90 -1.94 -3.75 16.35
CA ARG A 90 -1.59 -3.19 17.67
C ARG A 90 -1.72 -1.68 17.76
N GLN A 91 -1.98 -1.02 16.64
CA GLN A 91 -2.07 0.44 16.62
C GLN A 91 -3.39 0.89 17.24
N GLU A 92 -3.29 1.69 18.32
CA GLU A 92 -4.46 2.37 18.90
C GLU A 92 -5.16 3.27 17.86
N ASN A 93 -6.46 3.42 18.00
CA ASN A 93 -7.33 4.19 17.10
C ASN A 93 -7.33 3.67 15.64
N LEU A 94 -6.98 2.39 15.41
CA LEU A 94 -6.96 1.78 14.10
C LEU A 94 -7.69 0.44 14.10
N ASP A 95 -8.68 0.32 13.21
CA ASP A 95 -9.34 -0.93 12.88
C ASP A 95 -8.80 -1.45 11.54
N LEU A 96 -8.30 -2.68 11.53
CA LEU A 96 -7.91 -3.36 10.29
C LEU A 96 -9.03 -4.32 9.86
N LYS A 97 -9.60 -4.10 8.67
CA LYS A 97 -10.75 -4.88 8.16
C LYS A 97 -10.45 -5.48 6.80
N GLN A 98 -10.79 -6.77 6.65
CA GLN A 98 -10.77 -7.41 5.33
C GLN A 98 -12.05 -7.09 4.58
N ALA A 99 -11.96 -6.22 3.63
CA ALA A 99 -13.05 -5.89 2.71
C ALA A 99 -12.53 -5.22 1.44
N MET A 100 -13.21 -5.44 0.33
CA MET A 100 -12.95 -4.71 -0.91
C MET A 100 -13.82 -3.44 -0.92
N VAL A 101 -13.19 -2.28 -0.93
CA VAL A 101 -13.87 -1.01 -1.15
C VAL A 101 -14.21 -0.88 -2.64
N VAL A 102 -15.44 -0.52 -2.94
CA VAL A 102 -15.94 -0.40 -4.33
C VAL A 102 -16.34 1.01 -4.70
N SER A 103 -16.70 1.84 -3.73
CA SER A 103 -17.04 3.24 -4.00
C SER A 103 -16.76 4.15 -2.81
N ILE A 104 -16.65 5.43 -3.13
CA ILE A 104 -16.53 6.54 -2.18
C ILE A 104 -17.76 7.44 -2.43
N GLY A 105 -18.50 7.77 -1.38
CA GLY A 105 -19.62 8.69 -1.45
C GLY A 105 -19.20 10.14 -1.23
N LEU A 106 -19.84 11.04 -1.94
CA LEU A 106 -19.69 12.48 -1.77
C LEU A 106 -21.03 13.11 -1.37
N THR A 107 -20.98 14.08 -0.45
CA THR A 107 -22.09 14.94 -0.09
C THR A 107 -21.61 16.38 -0.17
N ASP A 108 -22.27 17.21 -0.94
CA ASP A 108 -21.90 18.62 -1.17
C ASP A 108 -20.44 18.80 -1.61
N GLY A 109 -19.93 17.88 -2.46
CA GLY A 109 -18.55 17.89 -2.96
C GLY A 109 -17.49 17.39 -1.98
N HIS A 110 -17.87 16.97 -0.79
CA HIS A 110 -16.97 16.44 0.24
C HIS A 110 -17.14 14.94 0.40
N VAL A 111 -16.05 14.24 0.71
CA VAL A 111 -16.09 12.81 1.06
C VAL A 111 -16.99 12.60 2.27
N SER A 112 -17.95 11.69 2.16
CA SER A 112 -18.90 11.39 3.22
C SER A 112 -18.94 9.92 3.61
N SER A 113 -18.69 9.01 2.68
CA SER A 113 -18.78 7.57 2.98
C SER A 113 -17.85 6.71 2.12
N VAL A 114 -17.66 5.47 2.58
CA VAL A 114 -16.98 4.40 1.85
C VAL A 114 -17.89 3.18 1.85
N THR A 115 -18.12 2.57 0.67
CA THR A 115 -18.93 1.37 0.53
C THR A 115 -18.06 0.17 0.16
N THR A 116 -18.28 -0.93 0.83
CA THR A 116 -17.64 -2.21 0.53
C THR A 116 -18.44 -3.04 -0.47
N ARG A 117 -17.81 -4.03 -1.09
CA ARG A 117 -18.45 -4.94 -2.06
C ARG A 117 -19.64 -5.70 -1.48
N LEU A 118 -19.64 -5.96 -0.17
CA LEU A 118 -20.74 -6.65 0.52
C LEU A 118 -21.85 -5.69 0.98
N GLY A 119 -21.79 -4.42 0.59
CA GLY A 119 -22.83 -3.43 0.87
C GLY A 119 -22.68 -2.70 2.22
N ALA A 120 -21.65 -3.00 3.01
CA ALA A 120 -21.41 -2.23 4.23
C ALA A 120 -20.97 -0.80 3.89
N VAL A 121 -21.58 0.20 4.53
CA VAL A 121 -21.29 1.62 4.37
C VAL A 121 -20.67 2.14 5.66
N TYR A 122 -19.61 2.91 5.52
CA TYR A 122 -18.90 3.56 6.62
C TYR A 122 -18.90 5.06 6.40
N ASP A 123 -19.42 5.82 7.36
CA ASP A 123 -19.32 7.28 7.33
C ASP A 123 -17.89 7.71 7.65
N VAL A 124 -17.33 8.54 6.79
CA VAL A 124 -15.94 8.98 6.88
C VAL A 124 -15.78 10.44 6.50
N LYS A 125 -14.80 11.11 7.08
CA LYS A 125 -14.48 12.51 6.77
C LYS A 125 -13.38 12.66 5.71
N ALA A 126 -12.55 11.63 5.55
CA ALA A 126 -11.46 11.62 4.58
C ALA A 126 -11.11 10.18 4.17
N VAL A 127 -10.60 10.03 2.97
CA VAL A 127 -10.13 8.74 2.43
C VAL A 127 -8.71 8.91 1.90
N VAL A 128 -7.83 8.00 2.30
CA VAL A 128 -6.48 7.85 1.74
C VAL A 128 -6.44 6.59 0.90
N ILE A 129 -6.15 6.72 -0.39
CA ILE A 129 -6.04 5.60 -1.30
C ILE A 129 -4.61 5.10 -1.31
N ALA A 130 -4.38 3.91 -0.77
CA ALA A 130 -3.07 3.26 -0.67
C ALA A 130 -3.12 1.87 -1.34
N SER A 131 -3.80 1.78 -2.48
CA SER A 131 -4.16 0.54 -3.18
C SER A 131 -2.99 -0.18 -3.85
N GLY A 132 -1.79 0.41 -3.88
CA GLY A 132 -0.66 -0.19 -4.60
C GLY A 132 -1.00 -0.43 -6.08
N THR A 133 -0.70 -1.63 -6.57
CA THR A 133 -0.90 -2.03 -7.98
C THR A 133 -2.19 -2.86 -8.18
N TYR A 134 -3.27 -2.56 -7.43
CA TYR A 134 -4.52 -3.34 -7.48
C TYR A 134 -5.64 -2.68 -8.28
N LEU A 135 -5.60 -1.34 -8.47
CA LEU A 135 -6.65 -0.61 -9.19
C LEU A 135 -6.61 -0.97 -10.68
N ASP A 136 -7.72 -1.53 -11.18
CA ASP A 136 -7.87 -1.99 -12.58
C ASP A 136 -6.67 -2.80 -13.09
N ALA A 137 -6.11 -3.62 -12.21
CA ALA A 137 -4.86 -4.30 -12.45
C ALA A 137 -4.98 -5.39 -13.51
N ARG A 138 -3.95 -5.51 -14.35
CA ARG A 138 -3.83 -6.53 -15.37
C ARG A 138 -2.47 -7.21 -15.26
N VAL A 139 -2.48 -8.51 -15.38
CA VAL A 139 -1.27 -9.32 -15.54
C VAL A 139 -1.03 -9.56 -17.02
N ILE A 140 0.19 -9.33 -17.47
CA ILE A 140 0.62 -9.54 -18.85
C ILE A 140 1.82 -10.48 -18.83
N THR A 141 1.70 -11.61 -19.53
CA THR A 141 2.77 -12.60 -19.67
C THR A 141 2.86 -13.00 -21.15
N GLY A 142 3.86 -12.51 -21.86
CA GLY A 142 3.93 -12.65 -23.32
C GLY A 142 2.69 -12.03 -23.98
N ASP A 143 2.00 -12.80 -24.78
CA ASP A 143 0.78 -12.37 -25.51
C ASP A 143 -0.51 -12.55 -24.66
N CYS A 144 -0.40 -13.12 -23.47
CA CYS A 144 -1.55 -13.34 -22.58
C CYS A 144 -1.73 -12.15 -21.65
N ALA A 145 -2.93 -11.56 -21.65
CA ALA A 145 -3.30 -10.47 -20.74
C ALA A 145 -4.67 -10.76 -20.11
N TYR A 146 -4.75 -10.65 -18.77
CA TYR A 146 -5.99 -10.88 -18.03
C TYR A 146 -6.09 -9.97 -16.81
N SER A 147 -7.32 -9.70 -16.34
CA SER A 147 -7.57 -8.90 -15.16
C SER A 147 -7.23 -9.70 -13.89
N SER A 148 -6.25 -9.26 -13.16
CA SER A 148 -5.84 -9.80 -11.86
C SER A 148 -4.98 -8.80 -11.12
N GLY A 149 -5.12 -8.74 -9.81
CA GLY A 149 -4.14 -8.10 -8.94
C GLY A 149 -2.91 -8.99 -8.73
N PRO A 150 -1.90 -8.50 -8.00
CA PRO A 150 -0.72 -9.28 -7.63
C PRO A 150 -1.08 -10.59 -6.94
N ASP A 151 -0.27 -11.63 -7.17
CA ASP A 151 -0.40 -12.96 -6.56
C ASP A 151 -1.79 -13.62 -6.77
N GLY A 152 -2.45 -13.34 -7.90
CA GLY A 152 -3.77 -13.89 -8.23
C GLY A 152 -4.94 -13.27 -7.47
N MET A 153 -4.72 -12.20 -6.72
CA MET A 153 -5.79 -11.48 -6.03
C MET A 153 -6.68 -10.70 -6.99
N GLN A 154 -7.87 -10.33 -6.54
CA GLN A 154 -8.81 -9.57 -7.35
C GLN A 154 -8.31 -8.16 -7.65
N ALA A 155 -8.53 -7.68 -8.87
CA ALA A 155 -8.32 -6.30 -9.25
C ALA A 155 -9.46 -5.40 -8.72
N GLY A 156 -9.13 -4.19 -8.29
CA GLY A 156 -10.08 -3.19 -7.77
C GLY A 156 -10.75 -2.38 -8.87
N ILE A 157 -11.53 -3.04 -9.75
CA ILE A 157 -12.14 -2.39 -10.93
C ILE A 157 -13.20 -1.36 -10.52
N LEU A 158 -14.14 -1.73 -9.66
CA LEU A 158 -15.26 -0.86 -9.29
C LEU A 158 -14.80 0.43 -8.61
N LEU A 159 -13.78 0.37 -7.76
CA LEU A 159 -13.22 1.59 -7.16
C LEU A 159 -12.53 2.46 -8.22
N THR A 160 -11.88 1.86 -9.20
CA THR A 160 -11.29 2.59 -10.33
C THR A 160 -12.33 3.36 -11.12
N ASP A 161 -13.47 2.75 -11.40
CA ASP A 161 -14.58 3.41 -12.12
C ASP A 161 -15.17 4.57 -11.30
N CYS A 162 -15.32 4.38 -10.00
CA CYS A 162 -15.74 5.45 -9.08
C CYS A 162 -14.76 6.64 -9.12
N LEU A 163 -13.45 6.39 -9.09
CA LEU A 163 -12.44 7.44 -9.14
C LEU A 163 -12.41 8.16 -10.51
N LYS A 164 -12.60 7.43 -11.61
CA LYS A 164 -12.75 8.03 -12.95
C LYS A 164 -13.98 8.94 -13.02
N ALA A 165 -15.09 8.54 -12.40
CA ALA A 165 -16.31 9.36 -12.32
C ALA A 165 -16.09 10.69 -11.57
N PHE A 166 -15.13 10.75 -10.64
CA PHE A 166 -14.70 11.98 -9.98
C PHE A 166 -13.73 12.83 -10.82
N GLY A 167 -13.44 12.45 -12.04
CA GLY A 167 -12.54 13.16 -12.95
C GLY A 167 -11.04 12.86 -12.72
N LEU A 168 -10.70 11.88 -11.90
CA LEU A 168 -9.30 11.49 -11.68
C LEU A 168 -8.76 10.77 -12.92
N ARG A 169 -7.60 11.23 -13.41
CA ARG A 169 -6.92 10.57 -14.54
C ARG A 169 -6.24 9.30 -14.03
N MET A 170 -6.70 8.17 -14.51
CA MET A 170 -6.10 6.85 -14.25
C MET A 170 -5.25 6.42 -15.46
N ARG A 171 -4.06 5.89 -15.21
CA ARG A 171 -3.12 5.38 -16.24
C ARG A 171 -2.72 3.96 -15.92
#